data_519098db36e4c956efad2987955fbc2d
#
_entry.id   519098db36e4c956efad2987955fbc2d
#
_cell.length_a   1.000
_cell.length_b   1.000
_cell.length_c   1.000
_cell.angle_alpha   90.00
_cell.angle_beta   90.00
_cell.angle_gamma   90.00
#
_symmetry.space_group_name_H-M   'P 1'
#
loop_
_entity.id
_entity.type
_entity.pdbx_description
1 polymer ?
#
loop_
_entity_poly.entity_id
_entity_poly.type
_entity_poly.pdbx_seq_one_letter_code
_entity_poly.pdbx_strand_id
1 'polypeptide(L)'
;MTGAEYELYYWPEIQGRGEFVRLLLEEAGANYVDVARLPRNRGGGVQAILRALRGELGPHLPFAPPVLRAGDVVVAQTALILHFLGPRLDLVPADPVLRLWVHQLQLTITDLVAEVHDTHHPISVDWYYEQQKREARARARGFTADRVPRFLGYFERVIDRAGGPWALGATFSYLDLSLFQVVEGLRYAFPRTMESLAPRIRRLGALAEAVRHRPRIAAYLASPRRLPFNTEGIFRHYPELEAPARSPKRVAR
;
A
#
# COMPACT_ATOMS: atom_id res chain seq x y z
N MET A 1 -17.76 -21.70 -9.49
CA MET A 1 -16.57 -20.95 -9.96
C MET A 1 -17.06 -19.56 -10.31
N THR A 2 -16.30 -18.51 -9.94
CA THR A 2 -16.75 -17.10 -9.97
C THR A 2 -16.82 -16.49 -11.38
N GLY A 3 -16.31 -17.14 -12.42
CA GLY A 3 -16.16 -16.56 -13.75
C GLY A 3 -15.19 -15.35 -13.82
N ALA A 4 -14.52 -15.02 -12.70
CA ALA A 4 -13.54 -13.96 -12.63
C ALA A 4 -12.16 -14.48 -13.11
N GLU A 5 -11.41 -13.61 -13.79
CA GLU A 5 -10.06 -13.91 -14.28
C GLU A 5 -9.04 -13.97 -13.12
N TYR A 6 -9.25 -13.09 -12.10
CA TYR A 6 -8.39 -12.98 -10.93
C TYR A 6 -9.18 -13.15 -9.64
N GLU A 7 -8.64 -13.90 -8.70
CA GLU A 7 -9.19 -14.08 -7.35
C GLU A 7 -8.18 -13.53 -6.34
N LEU A 8 -8.56 -12.48 -5.62
CA LEU A 8 -7.75 -11.88 -4.56
C LEU A 8 -8.23 -12.40 -3.20
N TYR A 9 -7.31 -12.93 -2.42
CA TYR A 9 -7.52 -13.39 -1.04
C TYR A 9 -6.79 -12.45 -0.08
N TYR A 10 -7.56 -11.60 0.60
CA TYR A 10 -7.05 -10.67 1.60
C TYR A 10 -8.11 -10.40 2.67
N TRP A 11 -7.67 -9.88 3.83
CA TRP A 11 -8.57 -9.58 4.93
C TRP A 11 -9.71 -8.66 4.50
N PRO A 12 -11.00 -9.01 4.81
CA PRO A 12 -12.15 -8.37 4.18
C PRO A 12 -12.45 -6.96 4.71
N GLU A 13 -11.94 -6.60 5.89
CA GLU A 13 -12.32 -5.38 6.62
C GLU A 13 -11.24 -4.28 6.57
N ILE A 14 -10.09 -4.54 5.94
CA ILE A 14 -8.96 -3.62 5.89
C ILE A 14 -8.45 -3.41 4.48
N GLN A 15 -7.89 -2.24 4.23
CA GLN A 15 -7.13 -1.98 3.02
C GLN A 15 -5.83 -2.80 3.00
N GLY A 16 -4.98 -2.58 3.99
CA GLY A 16 -3.74 -3.28 4.21
C GLY A 16 -2.87 -3.42 2.96
N ARG A 17 -2.15 -4.53 2.89
CA ARG A 17 -1.31 -4.86 1.72
C ARG A 17 -2.14 -5.27 0.49
N GLY A 18 -3.38 -5.72 0.67
CA GLY A 18 -4.29 -6.05 -0.42
C GLY A 18 -4.69 -4.85 -1.27
N GLU A 19 -4.66 -3.64 -0.69
CA GLU A 19 -5.09 -2.45 -1.40
C GLU A 19 -4.18 -2.07 -2.58
N PHE A 20 -2.89 -2.34 -2.47
CA PHE A 20 -1.96 -2.16 -3.59
C PHE A 20 -2.37 -3.00 -4.81
N VAL A 21 -2.85 -4.21 -4.57
CA VAL A 21 -3.34 -5.13 -5.60
C VAL A 21 -4.70 -4.66 -6.13
N ARG A 22 -5.62 -4.26 -5.25
CA ARG A 22 -6.93 -3.72 -5.66
C ARG A 22 -6.79 -2.53 -6.57
N LEU A 23 -5.95 -1.56 -6.21
CA LEU A 23 -5.71 -0.37 -7.04
C LEU A 23 -5.22 -0.72 -8.44
N LEU A 24 -4.32 -1.70 -8.58
CA LEU A 24 -3.87 -2.15 -9.89
C LEU A 24 -5.01 -2.80 -10.69
N LEU A 25 -5.76 -3.71 -10.09
CA LEU A 25 -6.88 -4.40 -10.75
C LEU A 25 -8.00 -3.44 -11.16
N GLU A 26 -8.33 -2.47 -10.30
CA GLU A 26 -9.33 -1.43 -10.57
C GLU A 26 -8.87 -0.47 -11.69
N GLU A 27 -7.61 -0.03 -11.67
CA GLU A 27 -7.05 0.82 -12.73
C GLU A 27 -7.04 0.12 -14.08
N ALA A 28 -6.71 -1.17 -14.10
CA ALA A 28 -6.77 -1.98 -15.32
C ALA A 28 -8.20 -2.24 -15.79
N GLY A 29 -9.20 -2.11 -14.92
CA GLY A 29 -10.57 -2.57 -15.18
C GLY A 29 -10.65 -4.09 -15.31
N ALA A 30 -9.79 -4.79 -14.56
CA ALA A 30 -9.70 -6.24 -14.62
C ALA A 30 -10.95 -6.92 -14.04
N ASN A 31 -11.32 -8.05 -14.60
CA ASN A 31 -12.38 -8.89 -14.05
C ASN A 31 -11.86 -9.69 -12.87
N TYR A 32 -12.04 -9.18 -11.66
CA TYR A 32 -11.55 -9.83 -10.43
C TYR A 32 -12.63 -9.96 -9.36
N VAL A 33 -12.39 -10.86 -8.42
CA VAL A 33 -13.17 -11.00 -7.20
C VAL A 33 -12.27 -10.93 -5.96
N ASP A 34 -12.67 -10.12 -4.99
CA ASP A 34 -12.08 -10.10 -3.64
C ASP A 34 -12.80 -11.18 -2.82
N VAL A 35 -12.22 -12.38 -2.80
CA VAL A 35 -12.92 -13.60 -2.37
C VAL A 35 -13.38 -13.54 -0.93
N ALA A 36 -12.53 -13.04 -0.03
CA ALA A 36 -12.90 -12.95 1.38
C ALA A 36 -14.04 -11.94 1.66
N ARG A 37 -14.33 -11.05 0.72
CA ARG A 37 -15.46 -10.09 0.82
C ARG A 37 -16.78 -10.66 0.29
N LEU A 38 -16.75 -11.84 -0.30
CA LEU A 38 -17.97 -12.56 -0.65
C LEU A 38 -18.71 -13.05 0.59
N PRO A 39 -20.03 -13.24 0.51
CA PRO A 39 -20.80 -13.95 1.55
C PRO A 39 -20.24 -15.36 1.82
N ARG A 40 -20.34 -15.82 3.06
CA ARG A 40 -19.84 -17.14 3.47
C ARG A 40 -20.43 -18.29 2.65
N ASN A 41 -21.70 -18.22 2.30
CA ASN A 41 -22.38 -19.21 1.45
C ASN A 41 -21.87 -19.23 -0.01
N ARG A 42 -21.05 -18.24 -0.39
CA ARG A 42 -20.32 -18.18 -1.67
C ARG A 42 -18.82 -18.48 -1.52
N GLY A 43 -18.43 -19.08 -0.39
CA GLY A 43 -17.04 -19.41 -0.11
C GLY A 43 -16.18 -18.27 0.42
N GLY A 44 -16.79 -17.11 0.77
CA GLY A 44 -16.11 -15.93 1.29
C GLY A 44 -15.75 -15.99 2.78
N GLY A 45 -15.44 -14.82 3.34
CA GLY A 45 -15.01 -14.63 4.72
C GLY A 45 -13.57 -15.08 4.98
N VAL A 46 -13.13 -14.99 6.22
CA VAL A 46 -11.77 -15.35 6.68
C VAL A 46 -11.41 -16.79 6.32
N GLN A 47 -12.38 -17.71 6.26
CA GLN A 47 -12.15 -19.11 5.89
C GLN A 47 -11.57 -19.26 4.47
N ALA A 48 -11.89 -18.35 3.55
CA ALA A 48 -11.28 -18.35 2.21
C ALA A 48 -9.76 -18.11 2.28
N ILE A 49 -9.33 -17.18 3.13
CA ILE A 49 -7.91 -16.88 3.36
C ILE A 49 -7.22 -18.09 4.00
N LEU A 50 -7.83 -18.68 5.02
CA LEU A 50 -7.25 -19.84 5.70
C LEU A 50 -7.10 -21.04 4.77
N ARG A 51 -8.04 -21.28 3.84
CA ARG A 51 -7.89 -22.30 2.78
C ARG A 51 -6.69 -22.00 1.88
N ALA A 52 -6.55 -20.75 1.45
CA ALA A 52 -5.40 -20.33 0.64
C ALA A 52 -4.07 -20.59 1.34
N LEU A 53 -3.99 -20.25 2.64
CA LEU A 53 -2.78 -20.45 3.45
C LEU A 53 -2.47 -21.94 3.74
N ARG A 54 -3.47 -22.81 3.71
CA ARG A 54 -3.27 -24.27 3.82
C ARG A 54 -2.86 -24.92 2.49
N GLY A 55 -2.69 -24.14 1.41
CA GLY A 55 -2.29 -24.66 0.10
C GLY A 55 -3.44 -25.28 -0.71
N GLU A 56 -4.70 -25.01 -0.36
CA GLU A 56 -5.85 -25.57 -1.09
C GLU A 56 -6.06 -24.90 -2.48
N LEU A 57 -5.30 -23.85 -2.82
CA LEU A 57 -5.37 -23.17 -4.10
C LEU A 57 -4.38 -23.67 -5.14
N GLY A 58 -3.35 -24.42 -4.74
CA GLY A 58 -2.29 -24.89 -5.63
C GLY A 58 -1.14 -25.57 -4.88
N PRO A 59 -0.07 -25.99 -5.57
CA PRO A 59 0.99 -26.81 -4.99
C PRO A 59 1.94 -26.04 -4.05
N HIS A 60 1.88 -24.73 -4.02
CA HIS A 60 2.80 -23.89 -3.23
C HIS A 60 2.06 -23.20 -2.08
N LEU A 61 2.68 -23.22 -0.88
CA LEU A 61 2.13 -22.63 0.33
C LEU A 61 2.44 -21.13 0.41
N PRO A 62 1.44 -20.24 0.37
CA PRO A 62 1.64 -18.84 0.71
C PRO A 62 1.92 -18.69 2.22
N PHE A 63 2.87 -17.84 2.58
CA PHE A 63 3.16 -17.55 3.98
C PHE A 63 2.05 -16.68 4.63
N ALA A 64 1.57 -15.67 3.90
CA ALA A 64 0.58 -14.71 4.38
C ALA A 64 -0.17 -14.06 3.21
N PRO A 65 -1.38 -13.50 3.45
CA PRO A 65 -2.08 -12.71 2.44
C PRO A 65 -1.38 -11.33 2.22
N PRO A 66 -1.52 -10.72 1.03
CA PRO A 66 -2.40 -11.10 -0.07
C PRO A 66 -1.91 -12.33 -0.83
N VAL A 67 -2.88 -13.11 -1.32
CA VAL A 67 -2.67 -14.18 -2.28
C VAL A 67 -3.54 -13.88 -3.51
N LEU A 68 -2.97 -14.01 -4.69
CA LEU A 68 -3.67 -13.89 -5.97
C LEU A 68 -3.71 -15.24 -6.66
N ARG A 69 -4.87 -15.63 -7.16
CA ARG A 69 -5.03 -16.76 -8.08
C ARG A 69 -5.42 -16.25 -9.46
N ALA A 70 -4.75 -16.73 -10.49
CA ALA A 70 -5.02 -16.43 -11.89
C ALA A 70 -4.98 -17.76 -12.68
N GLY A 71 -6.13 -18.37 -12.90
CA GLY A 71 -6.21 -19.74 -13.42
C GLY A 71 -5.51 -20.74 -12.48
N ASP A 72 -4.47 -21.42 -13.00
CA ASP A 72 -3.67 -22.39 -12.25
C ASP A 72 -2.48 -21.74 -11.51
N VAL A 73 -2.24 -20.45 -11.72
CA VAL A 73 -1.12 -19.74 -11.09
C VAL A 73 -1.57 -19.14 -9.77
N VAL A 74 -0.86 -19.44 -8.69
CA VAL A 74 -1.04 -18.85 -7.37
C VAL A 74 0.20 -18.04 -7.00
N VAL A 75 0.02 -16.75 -6.71
CA VAL A 75 1.10 -15.82 -6.37
C VAL A 75 0.80 -15.15 -5.04
N ALA A 76 1.77 -15.08 -4.17
CA ALA A 76 1.71 -14.33 -2.92
C ALA A 76 2.80 -13.23 -2.89
N GLN A 77 2.85 -12.43 -1.83
CA GLN A 77 3.70 -11.24 -1.70
C GLN A 77 3.27 -10.09 -2.60
N THR A 78 2.88 -8.98 -2.00
CA THR A 78 2.36 -7.81 -2.72
C THR A 78 3.23 -7.38 -3.90
N ALA A 79 4.55 -7.25 -3.69
CA ALA A 79 5.47 -6.82 -4.75
C ALA A 79 5.53 -7.82 -5.91
N LEU A 80 5.48 -9.12 -5.62
CA LEU A 80 5.48 -10.15 -6.65
C LEU A 80 4.14 -10.21 -7.38
N ILE A 81 3.02 -10.05 -6.68
CA ILE A 81 1.69 -9.97 -7.32
C ILE A 81 1.63 -8.79 -8.30
N LEU A 82 2.12 -7.61 -7.90
CA LEU A 82 2.17 -6.44 -8.77
C LEU A 82 3.10 -6.64 -9.97
N HIS A 83 4.26 -7.28 -9.76
CA HIS A 83 5.19 -7.65 -10.82
C HIS A 83 4.59 -8.66 -11.81
N PHE A 84 3.79 -9.61 -11.31
CA PHE A 84 3.07 -10.60 -12.12
C PHE A 84 1.95 -9.97 -12.93
N LEU A 85 1.15 -9.08 -12.34
CA LEU A 85 -0.01 -8.44 -12.97
C LEU A 85 0.39 -7.32 -13.91
N GLY A 86 1.42 -6.54 -13.58
CA GLY A 86 1.81 -5.35 -14.33
C GLY A 86 1.94 -5.57 -15.84
N PRO A 87 2.74 -6.56 -16.31
CA PRO A 87 2.85 -6.83 -17.75
C PRO A 87 1.59 -7.41 -18.39
N ARG A 88 0.75 -8.09 -17.62
CA ARG A 88 -0.50 -8.71 -18.11
C ARG A 88 -1.62 -7.69 -18.32
N LEU A 89 -1.53 -6.58 -17.61
CA LEU A 89 -2.54 -5.53 -17.57
C LEU A 89 -2.01 -4.19 -18.11
N ASP A 90 -0.88 -4.20 -18.82
CA ASP A 90 -0.25 -3.03 -19.44
C ASP A 90 0.06 -1.88 -18.45
N LEU A 91 0.35 -2.23 -17.17
CA LEU A 91 0.68 -1.28 -16.11
C LEU A 91 2.16 -1.33 -15.70
N VAL A 92 3.03 -1.71 -16.63
CA VAL A 92 4.49 -1.60 -16.53
C VAL A 92 5.09 -1.63 -17.94
N PRO A 93 6.19 -0.92 -18.20
CA PRO A 93 6.87 -0.96 -19.50
C PRO A 93 7.23 -2.38 -19.96
N ALA A 94 7.22 -2.61 -21.27
CA ALA A 94 7.63 -3.89 -21.84
C ALA A 94 9.14 -4.19 -21.67
N ASP A 95 9.96 -3.15 -21.57
CA ASP A 95 11.41 -3.25 -21.38
C ASP A 95 11.75 -3.99 -20.09
N PRO A 96 12.53 -5.10 -20.15
CA PRO A 96 12.86 -5.91 -18.98
C PRO A 96 13.74 -5.16 -17.97
N VAL A 97 14.60 -4.24 -18.40
CA VAL A 97 15.46 -3.45 -17.50
C VAL A 97 14.61 -2.44 -16.72
N LEU A 98 13.66 -1.78 -17.38
CA LEU A 98 12.70 -0.91 -16.70
C LEU A 98 11.78 -1.70 -15.74
N ARG A 99 11.41 -2.93 -16.08
CA ARG A 99 10.65 -3.81 -15.15
C ARG A 99 11.43 -4.12 -13.89
N LEU A 100 12.72 -4.39 -13.99
CA LEU A 100 13.59 -4.60 -12.82
C LEU A 100 13.67 -3.33 -11.98
N TRP A 101 13.80 -2.17 -12.61
CA TRP A 101 13.81 -0.89 -11.92
C TRP A 101 12.50 -0.64 -11.16
N VAL A 102 11.35 -0.84 -11.81
CA VAL A 102 10.03 -0.72 -11.17
C VAL A 102 9.89 -1.67 -10.00
N HIS A 103 10.34 -2.92 -10.17
CA HIS A 103 10.27 -3.92 -9.10
C HIS A 103 11.17 -3.56 -7.91
N GLN A 104 12.38 -3.06 -8.16
CA GLN A 104 13.27 -2.53 -7.11
C GLN A 104 12.61 -1.41 -6.31
N LEU A 105 11.96 -0.45 -6.99
CA LEU A 105 11.23 0.63 -6.34
C LEU A 105 10.04 0.10 -5.52
N GLN A 106 9.34 -0.91 -6.03
CA GLN A 106 8.24 -1.56 -5.31
C GLN A 106 8.72 -2.30 -4.06
N LEU A 107 9.90 -2.93 -4.10
CA LEU A 107 10.52 -3.54 -2.91
C LEU A 107 10.86 -2.48 -1.86
N THR A 108 11.35 -1.31 -2.27
CA THR A 108 11.58 -0.17 -1.36
C THR A 108 10.26 0.31 -0.71
N ILE A 109 9.14 0.28 -1.44
CA ILE A 109 7.81 0.54 -0.85
C ILE A 109 7.45 -0.56 0.16
N THR A 110 7.77 -1.81 -0.12
CA THR A 110 7.51 -2.93 0.81
C THR A 110 8.25 -2.73 2.15
N ASP A 111 9.51 -2.27 2.10
CA ASP A 111 10.29 -1.92 3.30
C ASP A 111 9.62 -0.78 4.07
N LEU A 112 9.21 0.29 3.39
CA LEU A 112 8.49 1.39 4.02
C LEU A 112 7.20 0.92 4.70
N VAL A 113 6.42 0.06 4.04
CA VAL A 113 5.16 -0.49 4.57
C VAL A 113 5.41 -1.35 5.82
N ALA A 114 6.51 -2.09 5.88
CA ALA A 114 6.92 -2.83 7.08
C ALA A 114 7.25 -1.86 8.23
N GLU A 115 8.02 -0.80 7.94
CA GLU A 115 8.34 0.20 8.96
C GLU A 115 7.12 0.98 9.47
N VAL A 116 6.12 1.24 8.61
CA VAL A 116 4.83 1.82 9.04
C VAL A 116 4.13 0.88 10.03
N HIS A 117 4.06 -0.41 9.71
CA HIS A 117 3.44 -1.40 10.58
C HIS A 117 4.14 -1.48 11.95
N ASP A 118 5.47 -1.41 11.98
CA ASP A 118 6.25 -1.42 13.21
C ASP A 118 5.99 -0.21 14.12
N THR A 119 5.43 0.89 13.61
CA THR A 119 5.11 2.05 14.45
C THR A 119 4.04 1.74 15.50
N HIS A 120 3.21 0.75 15.28
CA HIS A 120 2.16 0.33 16.20
C HIS A 120 2.30 -1.12 16.69
N HIS A 121 3.22 -1.91 16.09
CA HIS A 121 3.60 -3.25 16.52
C HIS A 121 5.14 -3.40 16.63
N PRO A 122 5.82 -2.60 17.47
CA PRO A 122 7.27 -2.57 17.49
C PRO A 122 7.93 -3.77 18.19
N ILE A 123 7.21 -4.49 19.05
CA ILE A 123 7.73 -5.63 19.81
C ILE A 123 7.23 -6.95 19.21
N SER A 124 5.91 -7.07 19.03
CA SER A 124 5.30 -8.27 18.48
C SER A 124 4.06 -7.92 17.67
N VAL A 125 3.90 -8.59 16.53
CA VAL A 125 2.69 -8.51 15.69
C VAL A 125 1.48 -9.17 16.35
N ASP A 126 1.70 -10.07 17.31
CA ASP A 126 0.67 -10.80 18.04
C ASP A 126 0.13 -10.02 19.24
N TRP A 127 0.79 -8.93 19.59
CA TRP A 127 0.36 -8.08 20.72
C TRP A 127 -0.53 -6.95 20.21
N TYR A 128 -1.55 -6.63 20.98
CA TYR A 128 -2.34 -5.43 20.73
C TYR A 128 -1.52 -4.16 20.94
N TYR A 129 -1.89 -3.09 20.25
CA TYR A 129 -1.24 -1.78 20.37
C TYR A 129 -1.17 -1.32 21.85
N GLU A 130 -2.25 -1.58 22.62
CA GLU A 130 -2.37 -1.22 24.04
C GLU A 130 -1.28 -1.82 24.92
N GLN A 131 -0.74 -2.97 24.56
CA GLN A 131 0.30 -3.70 25.31
C GLN A 131 1.71 -3.17 25.02
N GLN A 132 1.91 -2.37 23.98
CA GLN A 132 3.22 -1.90 23.52
C GLN A 132 3.25 -0.39 23.20
N LYS A 133 2.33 0.41 23.76
CA LYS A 133 2.21 1.87 23.51
C LYS A 133 3.48 2.66 23.74
N ARG A 134 4.26 2.32 24.75
CA ARG A 134 5.51 3.01 25.09
C ARG A 134 6.55 2.85 23.99
N GLU A 135 6.75 1.63 23.55
CA GLU A 135 7.68 1.23 22.49
C GLU A 135 7.21 1.75 21.14
N ALA A 136 5.90 1.71 20.88
CA ALA A 136 5.27 2.29 19.70
C ALA A 136 5.55 3.79 19.57
N ARG A 137 5.46 4.56 20.67
CA ARG A 137 5.83 5.98 20.69
C ARG A 137 7.32 6.20 20.38
N ALA A 138 8.19 5.35 20.90
CA ALA A 138 9.63 5.45 20.64
C ALA A 138 9.93 5.13 19.16
N ARG A 139 9.35 4.06 18.62
CA ARG A 139 9.48 3.66 17.22
C ARG A 139 8.94 4.71 16.26
N ALA A 140 7.73 5.23 16.52
CA ALA A 140 7.08 6.23 15.70
C ALA A 140 7.86 7.56 15.66
N ARG A 141 8.49 7.98 16.76
CA ARG A 141 9.35 9.18 16.76
C ARG A 141 10.52 9.07 15.79
N GLY A 142 11.25 7.96 15.81
CA GLY A 142 12.34 7.72 14.85
C GLY A 142 11.81 7.60 13.41
N PHE A 143 10.69 6.93 13.24
CA PHE A 143 10.06 6.75 11.94
C PHE A 143 9.63 8.10 11.31
N THR A 144 8.90 8.93 12.05
CA THR A 144 8.42 10.24 11.55
C THR A 144 9.53 11.27 11.38
N ALA A 145 10.56 11.25 12.26
CA ALA A 145 11.67 12.20 12.20
C ALA A 145 12.67 11.91 11.06
N ASP A 146 12.97 10.62 10.83
CA ASP A 146 14.07 10.23 9.93
C ASP A 146 13.62 9.37 8.75
N ARG A 147 12.80 8.34 9.02
CA ARG A 147 12.50 7.35 7.97
C ARG A 147 11.51 7.85 6.93
N VAL A 148 10.39 8.46 7.34
CA VAL A 148 9.42 9.05 6.40
C VAL A 148 10.08 10.10 5.51
N PRO A 149 10.82 11.11 6.02
CA PRO A 149 11.55 12.05 5.18
C PRO A 149 12.54 11.39 4.21
N ARG A 150 13.22 10.34 4.64
CA ARG A 150 14.20 9.62 3.81
C ARG A 150 13.54 8.88 2.66
N PHE A 151 12.47 8.10 2.92
CA PHE A 151 11.75 7.35 1.90
C PHE A 151 11.04 8.28 0.92
N LEU A 152 10.26 9.25 1.43
CA LEU A 152 9.53 10.15 0.55
C LEU A 152 10.45 11.08 -0.24
N GLY A 153 11.54 11.55 0.37
CA GLY A 153 12.57 12.31 -0.33
C GLY A 153 13.34 11.49 -1.38
N TYR A 154 13.45 10.17 -1.20
CA TYR A 154 13.99 9.28 -2.22
C TYR A 154 13.04 9.22 -3.43
N PHE A 155 11.75 8.95 -3.21
CA PHE A 155 10.77 8.91 -4.30
C PHE A 155 10.57 10.26 -4.98
N GLU A 156 10.63 11.37 -4.25
CA GLU A 156 10.62 12.71 -4.83
C GLU A 156 11.76 12.87 -5.86
N ARG A 157 13.00 12.44 -5.50
CA ARG A 157 14.15 12.49 -6.44
C ARG A 157 14.00 11.51 -7.60
N VAL A 158 13.37 10.35 -7.41
CA VAL A 158 13.08 9.40 -8.50
C VAL A 158 12.18 10.07 -9.54
N ILE A 159 11.08 10.69 -9.09
CA ILE A 159 10.13 11.40 -9.97
C ILE A 159 10.80 12.60 -10.65
N ASP A 160 11.58 13.38 -9.89
CA ASP A 160 12.32 14.52 -10.44
C ASP A 160 13.26 14.11 -11.56
N ARG A 161 14.05 13.05 -11.35
CA ARG A 161 14.96 12.49 -12.34
C ARG A 161 14.28 11.94 -13.59
N ALA A 162 13.08 11.36 -13.42
CA ALA A 162 12.30 10.83 -14.52
C ALA A 162 11.77 11.92 -15.46
N GLY A 163 11.66 13.17 -14.99
CA GLY A 163 11.34 14.33 -15.81
C GLY A 163 9.89 14.41 -16.31
N GLY A 164 8.96 13.74 -15.63
CA GLY A 164 7.54 13.71 -16.00
C GLY A 164 6.60 13.67 -14.80
N PRO A 165 5.29 13.48 -15.03
CA PRO A 165 4.29 13.44 -13.97
C PRO A 165 4.34 12.14 -13.15
N TRP A 166 4.96 11.05 -13.69
CA TRP A 166 4.98 9.72 -13.11
C TRP A 166 6.38 9.32 -12.67
N ALA A 167 6.48 8.27 -11.89
CA ALA A 167 7.75 7.74 -11.41
C ALA A 167 8.68 7.24 -12.54
N LEU A 168 8.11 6.97 -13.72
CA LEU A 168 8.83 6.60 -14.95
C LEU A 168 8.70 7.68 -16.05
N GLY A 169 8.66 8.95 -15.68
CA GLY A 169 8.54 10.06 -16.61
C GLY A 169 7.14 10.16 -17.23
N ALA A 170 7.00 9.95 -18.52
CA ALA A 170 5.71 9.99 -19.21
C ALA A 170 4.88 8.69 -19.04
N THR A 171 5.50 7.62 -18.56
CA THR A 171 4.86 6.30 -18.48
C THR A 171 4.26 6.04 -17.12
N PHE A 172 2.95 5.88 -17.06
CA PHE A 172 2.21 5.44 -15.88
C PHE A 172 2.42 3.94 -15.63
N SER A 173 2.51 3.54 -14.35
CA SER A 173 2.71 2.15 -13.95
C SER A 173 2.04 1.82 -12.61
N TYR A 174 2.05 0.55 -12.23
CA TYR A 174 1.56 0.12 -10.92
C TYR A 174 2.36 0.74 -9.75
N LEU A 175 3.57 1.22 -10.01
CA LEU A 175 4.37 1.91 -9.01
C LEU A 175 3.72 3.22 -8.58
N ASP A 176 3.11 3.96 -9.52
CA ASP A 176 2.42 5.22 -9.23
C ASP A 176 1.18 4.98 -8.36
N LEU A 177 0.46 3.88 -8.59
CA LEU A 177 -0.64 3.43 -7.73
C LEU A 177 -0.16 3.09 -6.32
N SER A 178 1.01 2.43 -6.22
CA SER A 178 1.62 2.09 -4.94
C SER A 178 2.08 3.34 -4.18
N LEU A 179 2.68 4.31 -4.85
CA LEU A 179 3.06 5.60 -4.26
C LEU A 179 1.84 6.39 -3.80
N PHE A 180 0.76 6.38 -4.58
CA PHE A 180 -0.52 6.94 -4.18
C PHE A 180 -1.02 6.33 -2.85
N GLN A 181 -1.07 5.00 -2.75
CA GLN A 181 -1.54 4.33 -1.53
C GLN A 181 -0.66 4.66 -0.32
N VAL A 182 0.65 4.76 -0.51
CA VAL A 182 1.58 5.15 0.56
C VAL A 182 1.33 6.59 1.02
N VAL A 183 1.20 7.53 0.09
CA VAL A 183 0.94 8.94 0.41
C VAL A 183 -0.37 9.10 1.17
N GLU A 184 -1.46 8.47 0.68
CA GLU A 184 -2.75 8.51 1.35
C GLU A 184 -2.72 7.85 2.73
N GLY A 185 -2.06 6.70 2.83
CA GLY A 185 -1.92 6.00 4.10
C GLY A 185 -1.11 6.80 5.13
N LEU A 186 -0.02 7.44 4.72
CA LEU A 186 0.78 8.30 5.60
C LEU A 186 0.05 9.60 5.97
N ARG A 187 -0.72 10.20 5.04
CA ARG A 187 -1.59 11.35 5.34
C ARG A 187 -2.63 11.02 6.41
N TYR A 188 -3.18 9.80 6.36
CA TYR A 188 -4.11 9.32 7.39
C TYR A 188 -3.41 9.03 8.73
N ALA A 189 -2.31 8.27 8.70
CA ALA A 189 -1.64 7.79 9.91
C ALA A 189 -0.85 8.91 10.64
N PHE A 190 -0.19 9.79 9.87
CA PHE A 190 0.73 10.83 10.36
C PHE A 190 0.47 12.18 9.67
N PRO A 191 -0.73 12.77 9.86
CA PRO A 191 -1.14 14.00 9.15
C PRO A 191 -0.20 15.18 9.39
N ARG A 192 0.28 15.40 10.60
CA ARG A 192 1.19 16.52 10.94
C ARG A 192 2.57 16.34 10.28
N THR A 193 3.07 15.12 10.28
CA THR A 193 4.34 14.80 9.61
C THR A 193 4.23 15.06 8.11
N MET A 194 3.15 14.59 7.49
CA MET A 194 2.92 14.79 6.06
C MET A 194 2.70 16.25 5.69
N GLU A 195 1.99 17.02 6.51
CA GLU A 195 1.83 18.47 6.32
C GLU A 195 3.20 19.18 6.36
N SER A 196 4.05 18.85 7.33
CA SER A 196 5.39 19.44 7.45
C SER A 196 6.33 19.09 6.29
N LEU A 197 6.12 17.93 5.66
CA LEU A 197 6.92 17.45 4.53
C LEU A 197 6.39 17.92 3.17
N ALA A 198 5.15 18.33 3.06
CA ALA A 198 4.51 18.71 1.80
C ALA A 198 5.34 19.66 0.92
N PRO A 199 6.01 20.72 1.46
CA PRO A 199 6.86 21.58 0.65
C PRO A 199 8.10 20.90 0.05
N ARG A 200 8.52 19.76 0.60
CA ARG A 200 9.74 19.03 0.21
C ARG A 200 9.47 17.83 -0.70
N ILE A 201 8.18 17.45 -0.88
CA ILE A 201 7.73 16.28 -1.66
C ILE A 201 6.64 16.69 -2.65
N ARG A 202 6.83 17.81 -3.34
CA ARG A 202 5.81 18.42 -4.20
C ARG A 202 5.43 17.54 -5.39
N ARG A 203 6.42 16.89 -6.03
CA ARG A 203 6.19 16.02 -7.19
C ARG A 203 5.45 14.75 -6.78
N LEU A 204 5.85 14.15 -5.67
CA LEU A 204 5.17 12.99 -5.11
C LEU A 204 3.74 13.32 -4.70
N GLY A 205 3.52 14.50 -4.12
CA GLY A 205 2.17 15.02 -3.84
C GLY A 205 1.34 15.21 -5.10
N ALA A 206 1.91 15.82 -6.14
CA ALA A 206 1.25 16.03 -7.44
C ALA A 206 0.94 14.69 -8.13
N LEU A 207 1.86 13.71 -8.08
CA LEU A 207 1.62 12.36 -8.58
C LEU A 207 0.42 11.73 -7.88
N ALA A 208 0.36 11.80 -6.55
CA ALA A 208 -0.76 11.23 -5.79
C ALA A 208 -2.10 11.87 -6.18
N GLU A 209 -2.13 13.19 -6.37
CA GLU A 209 -3.35 13.88 -6.84
C GLU A 209 -3.70 13.49 -8.29
N ALA A 210 -2.72 13.35 -9.17
CA ALA A 210 -2.95 12.90 -10.54
C ALA A 210 -3.52 11.47 -10.58
N VAL A 211 -3.01 10.56 -9.74
CA VAL A 211 -3.56 9.19 -9.59
C VAL A 211 -5.00 9.24 -9.09
N ARG A 212 -5.30 10.07 -8.08
CA ARG A 212 -6.66 10.24 -7.53
C ARG A 212 -7.70 10.57 -8.60
N HIS A 213 -7.30 11.39 -9.59
CA HIS A 213 -8.18 11.88 -10.65
C HIS A 213 -8.22 10.98 -11.89
N ARG A 214 -7.51 9.85 -11.91
CA ARG A 214 -7.65 8.88 -12.99
C ARG A 214 -9.07 8.29 -12.98
N PRO A 215 -9.77 8.22 -14.11
CA PRO A 215 -11.21 7.92 -14.12
C PRO A 215 -11.61 6.65 -13.37
N ARG A 216 -10.86 5.56 -13.55
CA ARG A 216 -11.15 4.29 -12.86
C ARG A 216 -10.82 4.34 -11.39
N ILE A 217 -9.72 4.99 -11.01
CA ILE A 217 -9.36 5.19 -9.60
C ILE A 217 -10.38 6.10 -8.92
N ALA A 218 -10.76 7.22 -9.51
CA ALA A 218 -11.78 8.11 -8.95
C ALA A 218 -13.12 7.37 -8.72
N ALA A 219 -13.56 6.57 -9.70
CA ALA A 219 -14.75 5.74 -9.56
C ALA A 219 -14.63 4.69 -8.45
N TYR A 220 -13.46 4.04 -8.33
CA TYR A 220 -13.18 3.10 -7.25
C TYR A 220 -13.20 3.78 -5.87
N LEU A 221 -12.53 4.91 -5.74
CA LEU A 221 -12.47 5.67 -4.48
C LEU A 221 -13.85 6.14 -4.00
N ALA A 222 -14.76 6.45 -4.93
CA ALA A 222 -16.14 6.83 -4.63
C ALA A 222 -17.07 5.63 -4.38
N SER A 223 -16.61 4.40 -4.61
CA SER A 223 -17.42 3.20 -4.50
C SER A 223 -17.33 2.54 -3.12
N PRO A 224 -18.34 1.72 -2.70
CA PRO A 224 -18.26 0.94 -1.46
C PRO A 224 -17.20 -0.18 -1.52
N ARG A 225 -16.58 -0.42 -2.67
CA ARG A 225 -15.47 -1.37 -2.79
C ARG A 225 -14.18 -0.83 -2.14
N ARG A 226 -13.97 0.49 -2.13
CA ARG A 226 -12.88 1.12 -1.38
C ARG A 226 -13.21 1.14 0.11
N LEU A 227 -12.45 0.38 0.89
CA LEU A 227 -12.58 0.41 2.34
C LEU A 227 -12.00 1.72 2.90
N PRO A 228 -12.58 2.28 3.99
CA PRO A 228 -11.92 3.38 4.69
C PRO A 228 -10.64 2.90 5.38
N PHE A 229 -9.72 3.82 5.67
CA PHE A 229 -8.67 3.57 6.65
C PHE A 229 -9.31 3.36 8.03
N ASN A 230 -8.68 2.51 8.83
CA ASN A 230 -9.13 2.18 10.19
C ASN A 230 -7.95 1.84 11.11
N THR A 231 -8.24 1.43 12.33
CA THR A 231 -7.23 1.06 13.34
C THR A 231 -6.80 -0.41 13.30
N GLU A 232 -7.21 -1.17 12.28
CA GLU A 232 -6.87 -2.59 12.11
C GLU A 232 -5.92 -2.82 10.94
N GLY A 233 -5.80 -1.82 10.04
CA GLY A 233 -4.93 -1.91 8.86
C GLY A 233 -3.45 -1.62 9.17
N ILE A 234 -2.66 -1.37 8.10
CA ILE A 234 -1.25 -0.98 8.20
C ILE A 234 -1.12 0.49 8.59
N PHE A 235 -1.87 1.35 7.94
CA PHE A 235 -1.89 2.77 8.22
C PHE A 235 -2.94 3.04 9.29
N ARG A 236 -2.49 3.23 10.53
CA ARG A 236 -3.34 3.48 11.71
C ARG A 236 -3.09 4.87 12.25
N HIS A 237 -4.15 5.59 12.54
CA HIS A 237 -4.03 6.90 13.16
C HIS A 237 -4.14 6.81 14.68
N TYR A 238 -3.01 7.01 15.36
CA TYR A 238 -2.91 7.19 16.80
C TYR A 238 -2.29 8.56 17.06
N PRO A 239 -3.05 9.57 17.52
CA PRO A 239 -2.53 10.93 17.71
C PRO A 239 -1.28 11.03 18.58
N GLU A 240 -1.13 10.12 19.54
CA GLU A 240 0.02 10.05 20.44
C GLU A 240 1.30 9.51 19.81
N LEU A 241 1.24 8.96 18.60
CA LEU A 241 2.41 8.50 17.83
C LEU A 241 3.06 9.65 17.04
N GLU A 242 2.38 10.78 16.87
CA GLU A 242 2.99 11.96 16.28
C GLU A 242 3.53 12.91 17.37
N ALA A 243 4.69 13.50 17.12
CA ALA A 243 5.20 14.55 17.99
C ALA A 243 4.20 15.71 18.07
N PRO A 244 3.99 16.33 19.24
CA PRO A 244 3.20 17.55 19.34
C PRO A 244 3.77 18.61 18.38
N ALA A 245 2.89 19.43 17.78
CA ALA A 245 3.32 20.54 16.97
C ALA A 245 4.39 21.34 17.72
N ARG A 246 5.54 21.64 17.07
CA ARG A 246 6.57 22.48 17.69
C ARG A 246 5.90 23.82 18.05
N SER A 247 5.76 24.08 19.33
CA SER A 247 5.39 25.43 19.78
C SER A 247 6.37 26.41 19.14
N PRO A 248 5.93 27.52 18.55
CA PRO A 248 6.83 28.52 18.03
C PRO A 248 7.81 28.90 19.18
N LYS A 249 9.12 28.79 18.91
CA LYS A 249 10.13 29.24 19.87
C LYS A 249 9.77 30.70 20.21
N ARG A 250 9.38 30.95 21.46
CA ARG A 250 9.32 32.32 21.96
C ARG A 250 10.72 32.91 21.73
N VAL A 251 10.81 33.82 20.76
CA VAL A 251 12.00 34.67 20.63
C VAL A 251 12.02 35.49 21.91
N ALA A 252 12.94 35.16 22.80
CA ALA A 252 13.23 36.00 23.96
C ALA A 252 13.70 37.36 23.40
N ARG A 253 12.97 38.41 23.77
CA ARG A 253 13.39 39.78 23.54
C ARG A 253 14.51 40.15 24.51
#